data_26f1dd3fb88666986be7f5cfd97af4c9
#
_entry.id   26f1dd3fb88666986be7f5cfd97af4c9
#
_cell.length_a   1.000
_cell.length_b   1.000
_cell.length_c   1.000
_cell.angle_alpha   90.00
_cell.angle_beta   90.00
_cell.angle_gamma   90.00
#
_symmetry.space_group_name_H-M   'P 1'
#
loop_
_entity.id
_entity.type
_entity.pdbx_description
1 polymer ?
#
loop_
_entity_poly.entity_id
_entity_poly.type
_entity_poly.pdbx_seq_one_letter_code
_entity_poly.pdbx_strand_id
1 'polypeptide(L)'
;MGLVMIMFPALCGGHITLMSPQAFVRRPHRWIKALADEGAHGRTFAAAPNFAFALAAQRGLPAAGEALDLGNVAGLLNGSEPVTPTAVDQFVAAFAPYGLARSAVKPSYGMAEATLSVASIAPDAEPTTIFLDREALSTGRAVPVDPSAPNGVAHVSCGQIVRSQWGAIVDPEHGTELADGHVGEIWLHGNNIGGGYWGRELETEQTFRNKLLVRLASGSHAVGAPDDGLWLRTGDLGVYLDGELYLTGRIKDLIIVDGRNHYPQDIEATVSESSRVVRSGYVAAFTVPADVLPHRLANDSGERVVIVAERAAGAGRVEHAAVVADITAAVARRHAVAVADVRIVAAGSIDRTTSGKLARQACRASYLAELPSTSG
;
A
#
# COMPACT_ATOMS: atom_id res chain seq x y z
N MET A 1 -4.20 -14.64 4.13
CA MET A 1 -4.30 -15.40 2.85
C MET A 1 -4.64 -16.87 3.08
N GLY A 2 -3.86 -17.64 3.87
CA GLY A 2 -4.09 -19.08 4.06
C GLY A 2 -5.50 -19.46 4.50
N LEU A 3 -6.04 -18.77 5.50
CA LEU A 3 -7.40 -19.06 6.00
C LEU A 3 -8.45 -18.87 4.89
N VAL A 4 -8.53 -17.71 4.27
CA VAL A 4 -9.60 -17.42 3.31
C VAL A 4 -9.39 -18.14 1.98
N MET A 5 -8.15 -18.19 1.47
CA MET A 5 -7.89 -18.81 0.16
C MET A 5 -7.83 -20.35 0.21
N ILE A 6 -7.72 -20.95 1.38
CA ILE A 6 -7.70 -22.44 1.54
C ILE A 6 -8.98 -22.91 2.20
N MET A 7 -9.34 -22.35 3.37
CA MET A 7 -10.48 -22.87 4.12
C MET A 7 -11.82 -22.51 3.49
N PHE A 8 -11.97 -21.32 2.93
CA PHE A 8 -13.23 -20.90 2.32
C PHE A 8 -13.61 -21.76 1.11
N PRO A 9 -12.73 -22.00 0.12
CA PRO A 9 -13.05 -22.93 -0.97
C PRO A 9 -13.36 -24.35 -0.47
N ALA A 10 -12.64 -24.85 0.55
CA ALA A 10 -12.93 -26.17 1.13
C ALA A 10 -14.34 -26.22 1.75
N LEU A 11 -14.78 -25.15 2.44
CA LEU A 11 -16.13 -25.07 2.99
C LEU A 11 -17.23 -24.96 1.92
N CYS A 12 -16.94 -24.33 0.81
CA CYS A 12 -17.89 -24.13 -0.31
C CYS A 12 -17.85 -25.28 -1.34
N GLY A 13 -17.02 -26.30 -1.15
CA GLY A 13 -16.84 -27.38 -2.14
C GLY A 13 -16.10 -26.93 -3.39
N GLY A 14 -15.30 -25.87 -3.29
CA GLY A 14 -14.51 -25.33 -4.38
C GLY A 14 -13.18 -26.06 -4.57
N HIS A 15 -12.57 -25.88 -5.75
CA HIS A 15 -11.22 -26.35 -6.07
C HIS A 15 -10.18 -25.26 -5.73
N ILE A 16 -8.98 -25.67 -5.33
CA ILE A 16 -7.89 -24.77 -4.96
C ILE A 16 -6.63 -25.13 -5.72
N THR A 17 -6.09 -24.18 -6.47
CA THR A 17 -4.78 -24.30 -7.12
C THR A 17 -3.75 -23.44 -6.38
N LEU A 18 -2.72 -24.08 -5.84
CA LEU A 18 -1.66 -23.42 -5.07
C LEU A 18 -0.41 -23.21 -5.92
N MET A 19 0.20 -22.04 -5.76
CA MET A 19 1.45 -21.67 -6.44
C MET A 19 2.42 -21.03 -5.46
N SER A 20 3.70 -21.43 -5.51
CA SER A 20 4.72 -20.76 -4.71
C SER A 20 5.04 -19.36 -5.27
N PRO A 21 5.37 -18.37 -4.42
CA PRO A 21 5.78 -17.04 -4.87
C PRO A 21 6.93 -17.08 -5.88
N GLN A 22 7.91 -17.96 -5.69
CA GLN A 22 9.05 -18.11 -6.59
C GLN A 22 8.63 -18.64 -7.96
N ALA A 23 7.66 -19.56 -8.03
CA ALA A 23 7.13 -20.08 -9.30
C ALA A 23 6.43 -18.96 -10.08
N PHE A 24 5.68 -18.11 -9.40
CA PHE A 24 5.05 -16.92 -9.99
C PHE A 24 6.09 -15.92 -10.50
N VAL A 25 7.03 -15.47 -9.64
CA VAL A 25 8.03 -14.44 -10.01
C VAL A 25 8.90 -14.88 -11.19
N ARG A 26 9.26 -16.17 -11.26
CA ARG A 26 10.03 -16.72 -12.38
C ARG A 26 9.25 -16.74 -13.70
N ARG A 27 7.96 -17.08 -13.65
CA ARG A 27 7.07 -17.19 -14.82
C ARG A 27 5.66 -16.74 -14.47
N PRO A 28 5.35 -15.44 -14.50
CA PRO A 28 4.03 -14.89 -14.14
C PRO A 28 2.89 -15.45 -14.99
N HIS A 29 3.18 -15.83 -16.24
CA HIS A 29 2.23 -16.52 -17.12
C HIS A 29 1.58 -17.76 -16.50
N ARG A 30 2.26 -18.47 -15.58
CA ARG A 30 1.66 -19.62 -14.88
C ARG A 30 0.42 -19.28 -14.09
N TRP A 31 0.40 -18.10 -13.47
CA TRP A 31 -0.77 -17.63 -12.73
C TRP A 31 -1.93 -17.35 -13.69
N ILE A 32 -1.67 -16.63 -14.76
CA ILE A 32 -2.67 -16.29 -15.78
C ILE A 32 -3.23 -17.55 -16.45
N LYS A 33 -2.34 -18.50 -16.80
CA LYS A 33 -2.76 -19.77 -17.36
C LYS A 33 -3.61 -20.60 -16.40
N ALA A 34 -3.25 -20.66 -15.11
CA ALA A 34 -4.03 -21.36 -14.12
C ALA A 34 -5.45 -20.76 -13.98
N LEU A 35 -5.58 -19.41 -14.00
CA LEU A 35 -6.89 -18.75 -14.00
C LEU A 35 -7.74 -19.15 -15.21
N ALA A 36 -7.15 -19.24 -16.39
CA ALA A 36 -7.85 -19.65 -17.61
C ALA A 36 -8.22 -21.14 -17.58
N ASP A 37 -7.28 -22.02 -17.20
CA ASP A 37 -7.49 -23.48 -17.15
C ASP A 37 -8.63 -23.82 -16.17
N GLU A 38 -8.62 -23.23 -14.97
CA GLU A 38 -9.69 -23.41 -13.98
C GLU A 38 -10.98 -22.71 -14.42
N GLY A 39 -10.88 -21.63 -15.17
CA GLY A 39 -12.01 -20.90 -15.76
C GLY A 39 -12.85 -21.76 -16.70
N ALA A 40 -12.27 -22.80 -17.33
CA ALA A 40 -13.00 -23.76 -18.15
C ALA A 40 -13.99 -24.62 -17.32
N HIS A 41 -13.79 -24.71 -16.00
CA HIS A 41 -14.62 -25.52 -15.10
C HIS A 41 -15.59 -24.67 -14.26
N GLY A 42 -15.44 -23.34 -14.24
CA GLY A 42 -16.30 -22.45 -13.48
C GLY A 42 -15.67 -21.08 -13.21
N ARG A 43 -16.30 -20.31 -12.31
CA ARG A 43 -15.78 -18.99 -11.96
C ARG A 43 -14.51 -19.08 -11.12
N THR A 44 -13.50 -18.32 -11.49
CA THR A 44 -12.20 -18.30 -10.81
C THR A 44 -12.01 -17.03 -10.00
N PHE A 45 -11.31 -17.18 -8.87
CA PHE A 45 -10.95 -16.11 -7.95
C PHE A 45 -9.49 -16.25 -7.56
N ALA A 46 -8.80 -15.13 -7.38
CA ALA A 46 -7.44 -15.13 -6.84
C ALA A 46 -7.20 -13.89 -5.96
N ALA A 47 -6.11 -13.92 -5.22
CA ALA A 47 -5.63 -12.76 -4.48
C ALA A 47 -4.12 -12.62 -4.67
N ALA A 48 -3.67 -11.39 -4.94
CA ALA A 48 -2.27 -11.10 -5.14
C ALA A 48 -1.95 -9.66 -4.69
N PRO A 49 -0.70 -9.36 -4.31
CA PRO A 49 -0.27 -7.99 -4.07
C PRO A 49 -0.15 -7.21 -5.38
N ASN A 50 -0.20 -5.88 -5.27
CA ASN A 50 -0.21 -4.97 -6.41
C ASN A 50 0.95 -5.19 -7.39
N PHE A 51 2.18 -5.49 -6.89
CA PHE A 51 3.31 -5.76 -7.76
C PHE A 51 3.09 -6.97 -8.68
N ALA A 52 2.28 -7.94 -8.25
CA ALA A 52 2.01 -9.13 -9.04
C ALA A 52 1.17 -8.82 -10.28
N PHE A 53 0.24 -7.88 -10.17
CA PHE A 53 -0.54 -7.38 -11.31
C PHE A 53 0.36 -6.69 -12.33
N ALA A 54 1.23 -5.77 -11.86
CA ALA A 54 2.19 -5.11 -12.74
C ALA A 54 3.17 -6.10 -13.41
N LEU A 55 3.68 -7.09 -12.67
CA LEU A 55 4.60 -8.10 -13.19
C LEU A 55 3.90 -9.03 -14.20
N ALA A 56 2.65 -9.40 -13.94
CA ALA A 56 1.87 -10.23 -14.86
C ALA A 56 1.54 -9.48 -16.15
N ALA A 57 1.19 -8.17 -16.07
CA ALA A 57 1.01 -7.35 -17.26
C ALA A 57 2.24 -7.30 -18.16
N GLN A 58 3.44 -7.24 -17.56
CA GLN A 58 4.70 -7.16 -18.31
C GLN A 58 5.20 -8.50 -18.85
N ARG A 59 4.97 -9.62 -18.15
CA ARG A 59 5.63 -10.90 -18.38
C ARG A 59 4.68 -12.10 -18.37
N GLY A 60 3.38 -11.88 -18.19
CA GLY A 60 2.36 -12.93 -18.07
C GLY A 60 1.56 -13.19 -19.33
N LEU A 61 1.83 -12.47 -20.43
CA LEU A 61 1.14 -12.69 -21.70
C LEU A 61 1.41 -14.08 -22.28
N PRO A 62 0.43 -14.69 -22.98
CA PRO A 62 0.61 -15.97 -23.63
C PRO A 62 1.62 -15.88 -24.78
N ALA A 63 2.19 -17.03 -25.15
CA ALA A 63 3.00 -17.12 -26.35
C ALA A 63 2.13 -16.92 -27.61
N ALA A 64 2.77 -16.57 -28.73
CA ALA A 64 2.06 -16.42 -29.99
C ALA A 64 1.36 -17.74 -30.38
N GLY A 65 0.03 -17.67 -30.59
CA GLY A 65 -0.82 -18.81 -30.91
C GLY A 65 -1.29 -19.65 -29.72
N GLU A 66 -0.92 -19.30 -28.50
CA GLU A 66 -1.44 -19.92 -27.29
C GLU A 66 -2.86 -19.38 -26.99
N ALA A 67 -3.82 -20.27 -26.84
CA ALA A 67 -5.17 -19.91 -26.46
C ALA A 67 -5.24 -19.52 -24.97
N LEU A 68 -5.89 -18.42 -24.67
CA LEU A 68 -6.13 -17.93 -23.32
C LEU A 68 -7.55 -17.36 -23.26
N ASP A 69 -8.33 -17.79 -22.28
CA ASP A 69 -9.67 -17.25 -22.01
C ASP A 69 -9.80 -16.93 -20.52
N LEU A 70 -10.02 -15.65 -20.19
CA LEU A 70 -10.19 -15.14 -18.84
C LEU A 70 -11.63 -14.66 -18.57
N GLY A 71 -12.57 -14.98 -19.46
CA GLY A 71 -13.98 -14.51 -19.33
C GLY A 71 -14.68 -15.00 -18.06
N ASN A 72 -14.22 -16.13 -17.48
CA ASN A 72 -14.75 -16.67 -16.23
C ASN A 72 -13.98 -16.22 -14.98
N VAL A 73 -13.01 -15.31 -15.09
CA VAL A 73 -12.36 -14.70 -13.94
C VAL A 73 -13.31 -13.73 -13.27
N ALA A 74 -13.79 -14.08 -12.07
CA ALA A 74 -14.82 -13.34 -11.37
C ALA A 74 -14.29 -12.35 -10.33
N GLY A 75 -13.09 -12.60 -9.78
CA GLY A 75 -12.53 -11.69 -8.78
C GLY A 75 -11.02 -11.91 -8.56
N LEU A 76 -10.27 -10.84 -8.76
CA LEU A 76 -8.83 -10.78 -8.49
C LEU A 76 -8.60 -9.73 -7.40
N LEU A 77 -8.55 -10.19 -6.14
CA LEU A 77 -8.30 -9.32 -5.00
C LEU A 77 -6.88 -8.74 -5.10
N ASN A 78 -6.81 -7.41 -5.24
CA ASN A 78 -5.56 -6.66 -5.27
C ASN A 78 -5.41 -5.88 -3.97
N GLY A 79 -4.43 -6.24 -3.14
CA GLY A 79 -4.25 -5.63 -1.84
C GLY A 79 -2.95 -6.02 -1.18
N SER A 80 -2.92 -5.94 0.15
CA SER A 80 -1.73 -6.20 0.98
C SER A 80 -0.62 -5.14 0.88
N GLU A 81 -0.65 -4.26 -0.08
CA GLU A 81 0.21 -3.08 -0.27
C GLU A 81 -0.61 -2.00 -1.01
N PRO A 82 -0.15 -0.75 -1.08
CA PRO A 82 -0.87 0.29 -1.81
C PRO A 82 -1.16 -0.12 -3.25
N VAL A 83 -2.43 -0.06 -3.64
CA VAL A 83 -2.86 -0.34 -5.02
C VAL A 83 -2.64 0.90 -5.85
N THR A 84 -1.95 0.76 -6.99
CA THR A 84 -1.69 1.86 -7.90
C THR A 84 -2.58 1.79 -9.14
N PRO A 85 -3.11 2.93 -9.63
CA PRO A 85 -3.89 2.95 -10.87
C PRO A 85 -3.13 2.35 -12.04
N THR A 86 -1.85 2.68 -12.16
CA THR A 86 -0.97 2.18 -13.24
C THR A 86 -0.91 0.66 -13.29
N ALA A 87 -0.79 -0.03 -12.12
CA ALA A 87 -0.76 -1.49 -12.11
C ALA A 87 -2.11 -2.09 -12.51
N VAL A 88 -3.21 -1.49 -12.06
CA VAL A 88 -4.56 -1.92 -12.44
C VAL A 88 -4.79 -1.73 -13.95
N ASP A 89 -4.48 -0.55 -14.47
CA ASP A 89 -4.73 -0.21 -15.88
C ASP A 89 -3.85 -1.03 -16.83
N GLN A 90 -2.58 -1.21 -16.51
CA GLN A 90 -1.68 -2.07 -17.29
C GLN A 90 -2.13 -3.52 -17.30
N PHE A 91 -2.58 -4.04 -16.17
CA PHE A 91 -3.07 -5.41 -16.08
C PHE A 91 -4.35 -5.61 -16.89
N VAL A 92 -5.32 -4.71 -16.73
CA VAL A 92 -6.57 -4.76 -17.51
C VAL A 92 -6.28 -4.64 -19.00
N ALA A 93 -5.46 -3.66 -19.41
CA ALA A 93 -5.11 -3.47 -20.82
C ALA A 93 -4.41 -4.70 -21.44
N ALA A 94 -3.53 -5.36 -20.66
CA ALA A 94 -2.81 -6.55 -21.11
C ALA A 94 -3.74 -7.76 -21.33
N PHE A 95 -4.77 -7.93 -20.50
CA PHE A 95 -5.60 -9.14 -20.49
C PHE A 95 -7.05 -8.94 -20.97
N ALA A 96 -7.52 -7.71 -21.20
CA ALA A 96 -8.81 -7.45 -21.83
C ALA A 96 -8.99 -8.16 -23.21
N PRO A 97 -7.95 -8.25 -24.09
CA PRO A 97 -8.06 -9.00 -25.33
C PRO A 97 -8.33 -10.50 -25.16
N TYR A 98 -8.12 -11.02 -23.93
CA TYR A 98 -8.36 -12.42 -23.55
C TYR A 98 -9.62 -12.59 -22.69
N GLY A 99 -10.53 -11.62 -22.72
CA GLY A 99 -11.82 -11.69 -22.04
C GLY A 99 -11.85 -11.23 -20.59
N LEU A 100 -10.75 -10.73 -20.02
CA LEU A 100 -10.73 -10.23 -18.65
C LEU A 100 -11.58 -8.95 -18.53
N ALA A 101 -12.62 -8.99 -17.71
CA ALA A 101 -13.41 -7.81 -17.38
C ALA A 101 -12.65 -6.89 -16.40
N ARG A 102 -12.74 -5.56 -16.58
CA ARG A 102 -12.17 -4.59 -15.62
C ARG A 102 -12.75 -4.79 -14.22
N SER A 103 -14.04 -5.08 -14.14
CA SER A 103 -14.74 -5.39 -12.90
C SER A 103 -14.26 -6.66 -12.20
N ALA A 104 -13.46 -7.51 -12.85
CA ALA A 104 -12.83 -8.65 -12.16
C ALA A 104 -11.68 -8.22 -11.23
N VAL A 105 -11.04 -7.06 -11.46
CA VAL A 105 -9.97 -6.57 -10.59
C VAL A 105 -10.60 -5.88 -9.37
N LYS A 106 -10.28 -6.37 -8.16
CA LYS A 106 -10.91 -5.97 -6.90
C LYS A 106 -9.87 -5.37 -5.94
N PRO A 107 -9.59 -4.06 -6.02
CA PRO A 107 -8.83 -3.40 -4.96
C PRO A 107 -9.48 -3.66 -3.61
N SER A 108 -8.67 -4.02 -2.62
CA SER A 108 -9.17 -4.48 -1.32
C SER A 108 -8.20 -4.14 -0.21
N TYR A 109 -8.74 -3.90 0.97
CA TYR A 109 -7.96 -3.73 2.18
C TYR A 109 -8.23 -4.86 3.16
N GLY A 110 -7.18 -5.30 3.83
CA GLY A 110 -7.31 -6.33 4.85
C GLY A 110 -6.02 -6.56 5.62
N MET A 111 -6.18 -7.14 6.83
CA MET A 111 -5.11 -7.44 7.75
C MET A 111 -5.39 -8.72 8.54
N ALA A 112 -4.33 -9.34 9.06
CA ALA A 112 -4.45 -10.60 9.80
C ALA A 112 -5.28 -10.44 11.09
N GLU A 113 -5.13 -9.31 11.75
CA GLU A 113 -5.82 -8.94 13.00
C GLU A 113 -7.35 -8.87 12.85
N ALA A 114 -7.83 -8.66 11.62
CA ALA A 114 -9.26 -8.68 11.26
C ALA A 114 -9.63 -9.93 10.44
N THR A 115 -9.00 -11.05 10.68
CA THR A 115 -9.16 -12.36 9.99
C THR A 115 -8.80 -12.31 8.50
N LEU A 116 -8.75 -11.22 7.86
CA LEU A 116 -8.22 -10.84 6.55
C LEU A 116 -9.02 -9.68 5.95
N SER A 117 -10.32 -9.84 5.67
CA SER A 117 -11.09 -8.91 4.85
C SER A 117 -11.61 -7.75 5.69
N VAL A 118 -11.25 -6.53 5.33
CA VAL A 118 -11.73 -5.30 5.96
C VAL A 118 -12.61 -4.51 5.00
N ALA A 119 -12.12 -4.22 3.79
CA ALA A 119 -12.88 -3.49 2.78
C ALA A 119 -12.61 -4.05 1.38
N SER A 120 -13.60 -3.96 0.53
CA SER A 120 -13.52 -4.33 -0.90
C SER A 120 -14.55 -3.57 -1.70
N ILE A 121 -14.26 -3.31 -2.98
CA ILE A 121 -15.26 -2.80 -3.91
C ILE A 121 -16.36 -3.84 -4.17
N ALA A 122 -17.55 -3.38 -4.53
CA ALA A 122 -18.68 -4.26 -4.80
C ALA A 122 -18.37 -5.29 -5.92
N PRO A 123 -19.04 -6.46 -5.92
CA PRO A 123 -18.74 -7.53 -6.88
C PRO A 123 -18.81 -7.09 -8.35
N ASP A 124 -19.73 -6.22 -8.71
CA ASP A 124 -19.91 -5.74 -10.07
C ASP A 124 -19.28 -4.37 -10.34
N ALA A 125 -18.68 -3.74 -9.31
CA ALA A 125 -18.02 -2.44 -9.46
C ALA A 125 -16.66 -2.59 -10.14
N GLU A 126 -16.31 -1.56 -10.90
CA GLU A 126 -14.95 -1.39 -11.45
C GLU A 126 -14.07 -0.62 -10.46
N PRO A 127 -12.74 -0.83 -10.49
CA PRO A 127 -11.80 -0.02 -9.72
C PRO A 127 -11.94 1.47 -10.04
N THR A 128 -12.13 2.29 -9.00
CA THR A 128 -12.19 3.75 -9.10
C THR A 128 -10.92 4.37 -8.55
N THR A 129 -10.51 5.48 -9.17
CA THR A 129 -9.34 6.26 -8.76
C THR A 129 -9.76 7.70 -8.57
N ILE A 130 -9.36 8.29 -7.45
CA ILE A 130 -9.48 9.72 -7.20
C ILE A 130 -8.10 10.35 -7.12
N PHE A 131 -8.04 11.65 -7.32
CA PHE A 131 -6.82 12.43 -7.14
C PHE A 131 -7.04 13.41 -6.00
N LEU A 132 -6.16 13.36 -5.01
CA LEU A 132 -6.22 14.20 -3.81
C LEU A 132 -5.12 15.24 -3.84
N ASP A 133 -5.44 16.44 -3.38
CA ASP A 133 -4.49 17.54 -3.23
C ASP A 133 -3.39 17.17 -2.22
N ARG A 134 -2.13 17.19 -2.65
CA ARG A 134 -0.97 16.82 -1.81
C ARG A 134 -0.80 17.76 -0.62
N GLU A 135 -1.03 19.05 -0.81
CA GLU A 135 -0.87 20.02 0.27
C GLU A 135 -1.95 19.84 1.33
N ALA A 136 -3.20 19.63 0.92
CA ALA A 136 -4.29 19.31 1.84
C ALA A 136 -4.02 18.00 2.60
N LEU A 137 -3.55 16.95 1.91
CA LEU A 137 -3.16 15.67 2.54
C LEU A 137 -2.08 15.88 3.61
N SER A 138 -1.11 16.77 3.38
CA SER A 138 -0.05 17.07 4.34
C SER A 138 -0.57 17.66 5.66
N THR A 139 -1.77 18.20 5.65
CA THR A 139 -2.47 18.75 6.82
C THR A 139 -3.64 17.87 7.31
N GLY A 140 -3.70 16.62 6.86
CA GLY A 140 -4.73 15.65 7.26
C GLY A 140 -6.09 15.86 6.59
N ARG A 141 -6.16 16.52 5.43
CA ARG A 141 -7.40 16.74 4.67
C ARG A 141 -7.32 16.07 3.31
N ALA A 142 -8.34 15.33 2.94
CA ALA A 142 -8.48 14.72 1.62
C ALA A 142 -9.40 15.60 0.76
N VAL A 143 -8.81 16.39 -0.10
CA VAL A 143 -9.52 17.29 -1.02
C VAL A 143 -9.36 16.77 -2.45
N PRO A 144 -10.45 16.32 -3.10
CA PRO A 144 -10.40 15.86 -4.48
C PRO A 144 -9.99 17.01 -5.43
N VAL A 145 -9.15 16.66 -6.42
CA VAL A 145 -8.70 17.55 -7.48
C VAL A 145 -8.83 16.89 -8.85
N ASP A 146 -8.76 17.68 -9.90
CA ASP A 146 -8.76 17.15 -11.27
C ASP A 146 -7.58 16.22 -11.51
N PRO A 147 -7.75 15.11 -12.27
CA PRO A 147 -6.67 14.17 -12.59
C PRO A 147 -5.44 14.81 -13.25
N SER A 148 -5.61 15.94 -13.91
CA SER A 148 -4.51 16.71 -14.54
C SER A 148 -3.83 17.71 -13.60
N ALA A 149 -4.30 17.85 -12.35
CA ALA A 149 -3.72 18.78 -11.39
C ALA A 149 -2.28 18.38 -11.04
N PRO A 150 -1.30 19.32 -11.10
CA PRO A 150 0.11 19.00 -10.91
C PRO A 150 0.44 18.53 -9.47
N ASN A 151 -0.41 18.88 -8.51
CA ASN A 151 -0.30 18.49 -7.10
C ASN A 151 -1.21 17.30 -6.73
N GLY A 152 -1.91 16.70 -7.70
CA GLY A 152 -2.77 15.55 -7.50
C GLY A 152 -1.98 14.28 -7.17
N VAL A 153 -2.43 13.56 -6.13
CA VAL A 153 -1.93 12.23 -5.74
C VAL A 153 -3.04 11.21 -5.96
N ALA A 154 -2.76 10.20 -6.76
CA ALA A 154 -3.76 9.18 -7.10
C ALA A 154 -3.97 8.18 -5.96
N HIS A 155 -5.23 7.94 -5.61
CA HIS A 155 -5.65 6.93 -4.65
C HIS A 155 -6.72 6.02 -5.27
N VAL A 156 -6.53 4.72 -5.15
CA VAL A 156 -7.50 3.71 -5.60
C VAL A 156 -8.43 3.37 -4.44
N SER A 157 -9.73 3.35 -4.70
CA SER A 157 -10.73 2.97 -3.71
C SER A 157 -10.53 1.51 -3.26
N CYS A 158 -10.63 1.29 -1.96
CA CYS A 158 -10.77 -0.04 -1.38
C CYS A 158 -12.24 -0.43 -1.16
N GLY A 159 -13.19 0.37 -1.66
CA GLY A 159 -14.62 0.13 -1.52
C GLY A 159 -15.16 0.37 -0.10
N GLN A 160 -16.09 -0.47 0.32
CA GLN A 160 -16.78 -0.34 1.60
C GLN A 160 -16.30 -1.40 2.59
N ILE A 161 -16.44 -1.08 3.88
CA ILE A 161 -16.23 -2.05 4.96
C ILE A 161 -17.18 -3.24 4.77
N VAL A 162 -16.65 -4.45 4.93
CA VAL A 162 -17.47 -5.67 4.83
C VAL A 162 -18.52 -5.73 5.96
N ARG A 163 -19.66 -6.35 5.68
CA ARG A 163 -20.86 -6.31 6.52
C ARG A 163 -20.72 -6.84 7.95
N SER A 164 -19.67 -7.58 8.27
CA SER A 164 -19.47 -8.21 9.57
C SER A 164 -18.72 -7.34 10.58
N GLN A 165 -18.41 -6.09 10.21
CA GLN A 165 -17.61 -5.18 11.05
C GLN A 165 -17.97 -3.71 10.80
N TRP A 166 -17.52 -2.87 11.71
CA TRP A 166 -17.51 -1.41 11.59
C TRP A 166 -16.08 -0.93 11.39
N GLY A 167 -15.94 0.14 10.61
CA GLY A 167 -14.64 0.81 10.42
C GLY A 167 -14.85 2.31 10.52
N ALA A 168 -14.17 2.96 11.44
CA ALA A 168 -14.21 4.41 11.63
C ALA A 168 -12.84 5.01 11.37
N ILE A 169 -12.81 6.26 10.88
CA ILE A 169 -11.59 7.06 10.81
C ILE A 169 -11.50 7.84 12.11
N VAL A 170 -10.40 7.68 12.83
CA VAL A 170 -10.26 8.17 14.20
C VAL A 170 -8.99 9.00 14.34
N ASP A 171 -9.09 10.11 15.09
CA ASP A 171 -7.92 10.80 15.64
C ASP A 171 -7.27 9.89 16.70
N PRO A 172 -6.06 9.36 16.44
CA PRO A 172 -5.46 8.37 17.31
C PRO A 172 -5.00 8.94 18.68
N GLU A 173 -4.89 10.26 18.81
CA GLU A 173 -4.49 10.90 20.06
C GLU A 173 -5.68 11.09 21.00
N HIS A 174 -6.85 11.41 20.44
CA HIS A 174 -8.04 11.77 21.22
C HIS A 174 -9.11 10.67 21.22
N GLY A 175 -8.98 9.60 20.41
CA GLY A 175 -10.01 8.57 20.28
C GLY A 175 -11.35 9.10 19.76
N THR A 176 -11.30 10.13 18.92
CA THR A 176 -12.47 10.83 18.37
C THR A 176 -12.66 10.47 16.92
N GLU A 177 -13.87 10.06 16.54
CA GLU A 177 -14.23 9.82 15.15
C GLU A 177 -14.14 11.09 14.32
N LEU A 178 -13.53 10.99 13.14
CA LEU A 178 -13.37 12.09 12.20
C LEU A 178 -14.41 12.01 11.09
N ALA A 179 -14.89 13.16 10.64
CA ALA A 179 -15.83 13.24 9.51
C ALA A 179 -15.14 12.90 8.18
N ASP A 180 -15.94 12.53 7.19
CA ASP A 180 -15.48 12.30 5.82
C ASP A 180 -14.62 13.46 5.32
N GLY A 181 -13.63 13.15 4.50
CA GLY A 181 -12.64 14.11 4.03
C GLY A 181 -11.51 14.41 5.03
N HIS A 182 -11.50 13.84 6.23
CA HIS A 182 -10.38 13.91 7.16
C HIS A 182 -9.59 12.61 7.17
N VAL A 183 -8.28 12.71 7.15
CA VAL A 183 -7.36 11.58 7.26
C VAL A 183 -7.12 11.27 8.74
N GLY A 184 -7.30 10.01 9.12
CA GLY A 184 -7.02 9.51 10.46
C GLY A 184 -6.68 8.04 10.46
N GLU A 185 -6.51 7.46 11.64
CA GLU A 185 -6.28 6.04 11.80
C GLU A 185 -7.57 5.26 11.56
N ILE A 186 -7.49 4.19 10.78
CA ILE A 186 -8.62 3.27 10.59
C ILE A 186 -8.75 2.42 11.86
N TRP A 187 -9.90 2.52 12.53
CA TRP A 187 -10.24 1.68 13.67
C TRP A 187 -11.34 0.70 13.30
N LEU A 188 -11.22 -0.55 13.75
CA LEU A 188 -12.15 -1.61 13.40
C LEU A 188 -12.80 -2.21 14.64
N HIS A 189 -14.09 -2.53 14.53
CA HIS A 189 -14.84 -3.31 15.52
C HIS A 189 -15.63 -4.40 14.81
N GLY A 190 -15.71 -5.60 15.36
CA GLY A 190 -16.48 -6.70 14.79
C GLY A 190 -16.06 -8.06 15.36
N ASN A 191 -16.86 -9.07 15.05
CA ASN A 191 -16.64 -10.43 15.52
C ASN A 191 -15.54 -11.19 14.79
N ASN A 192 -14.99 -10.61 13.72
CA ASN A 192 -13.85 -11.11 12.95
C ASN A 192 -12.50 -10.56 13.47
N ILE A 193 -12.54 -9.67 14.47
CA ILE A 193 -11.32 -9.12 15.07
C ILE A 193 -10.70 -10.18 15.98
N GLY A 194 -9.39 -10.38 15.85
CA GLY A 194 -8.62 -11.29 16.70
C GLY A 194 -8.64 -10.91 18.18
N GLY A 195 -8.44 -11.87 19.07
CA GLY A 195 -8.42 -11.61 20.52
C GLY A 195 -7.14 -10.94 21.01
N GLY A 196 -6.08 -10.93 20.21
CA GLY A 196 -4.78 -10.34 20.55
C GLY A 196 -3.60 -11.11 19.98
N TYR A 197 -2.39 -10.68 20.31
CA TYR A 197 -1.15 -11.35 19.94
C TYR A 197 -0.72 -12.34 21.01
N TRP A 198 -0.40 -13.57 20.60
CA TRP A 198 0.02 -14.63 21.52
C TRP A 198 1.30 -14.25 22.27
N GLY A 199 1.23 -14.26 23.61
CA GLY A 199 2.37 -13.94 24.48
C GLY A 199 2.83 -12.47 24.45
N ARG A 200 2.01 -11.54 23.92
CA ARG A 200 2.35 -10.12 23.80
C ARG A 200 1.22 -9.24 24.35
N GLU A 201 1.06 -9.27 25.68
CA GLU A 201 -0.09 -8.62 26.32
C GLU A 201 -0.08 -7.09 26.15
N LEU A 202 1.09 -6.44 26.25
CA LEU A 202 1.19 -4.98 26.09
C LEU A 202 0.76 -4.53 24.69
N GLU A 203 1.24 -5.21 23.65
CA GLU A 203 0.85 -4.90 22.27
C GLU A 203 -0.61 -5.25 22.00
N THR A 204 -1.11 -6.30 22.65
CA THR A 204 -2.54 -6.66 22.58
C THR A 204 -3.40 -5.56 23.16
N GLU A 205 -3.07 -5.05 24.34
CA GLU A 205 -3.80 -3.97 24.99
C GLU A 205 -3.81 -2.71 24.12
N GLN A 206 -2.64 -2.31 23.61
CA GLN A 206 -2.48 -1.11 22.78
C GLN A 206 -3.19 -1.22 21.42
N THR A 207 -3.31 -2.44 20.88
CA THR A 207 -3.81 -2.65 19.53
C THR A 207 -5.29 -3.02 19.50
N PHE A 208 -5.75 -3.92 20.38
CA PHE A 208 -7.08 -4.54 20.28
C PHE A 208 -8.10 -4.01 21.29
N ARG A 209 -7.69 -3.28 22.34
CA ARG A 209 -8.57 -2.92 23.45
C ARG A 209 -8.78 -1.41 23.57
N ASN A 210 -8.92 -0.72 22.45
CA ASN A 210 -9.12 0.72 22.45
C ASN A 210 -10.61 1.06 22.52
N LYS A 211 -10.93 2.25 23.02
CA LYS A 211 -12.29 2.77 23.08
C LYS A 211 -12.46 3.96 22.15
N LEU A 212 -13.48 3.94 21.32
CA LEU A 212 -13.92 5.11 20.55
C LEU A 212 -14.69 6.03 21.51
N LEU A 213 -14.02 7.13 21.94
CA LEU A 213 -14.52 7.98 23.00
C LEU A 213 -15.62 8.94 22.54
N VAL A 214 -15.52 9.43 21.32
CA VAL A 214 -16.48 10.35 20.74
C VAL A 214 -16.87 9.87 19.35
N ARG A 215 -18.16 9.73 19.11
CA ARG A 215 -18.73 9.44 17.79
C ARG A 215 -19.32 10.70 17.18
N LEU A 216 -19.34 10.78 15.88
CA LEU A 216 -20.01 11.88 15.17
C LEU A 216 -21.52 11.83 15.42
N ALA A 217 -22.12 12.98 15.65
CA ALA A 217 -23.57 13.12 15.82
C ALA A 217 -24.36 12.81 14.53
N SER A 218 -23.71 12.99 13.36
CA SER A 218 -24.25 12.64 12.04
C SER A 218 -23.13 12.18 11.12
N GLY A 219 -23.44 11.24 10.21
CA GLY A 219 -22.46 10.69 9.28
C GLY A 219 -21.44 9.76 9.93
N SER A 220 -21.68 9.26 11.15
CA SER A 220 -20.79 8.31 11.82
C SER A 220 -20.77 6.96 11.10
N HIS A 221 -19.57 6.44 10.85
CA HIS A 221 -19.33 5.08 10.36
C HIS A 221 -19.38 4.03 11.48
N ALA A 222 -19.49 4.48 12.75
CA ALA A 222 -19.67 3.63 13.92
C ALA A 222 -21.14 3.41 14.32
N VAL A 223 -22.12 3.81 13.50
CA VAL A 223 -23.55 3.64 13.79
C VAL A 223 -23.88 2.16 13.98
N GLY A 224 -24.48 1.83 15.13
CA GLY A 224 -24.86 0.46 15.51
C GLY A 224 -23.75 -0.38 16.13
N ALA A 225 -22.53 0.12 16.20
CA ALA A 225 -21.49 -0.52 17.02
C ALA A 225 -21.83 -0.37 18.52
N PRO A 226 -21.52 -1.38 19.37
CA PRO A 226 -21.74 -1.28 20.81
C PRO A 226 -20.99 -0.09 21.44
N ASP A 227 -21.59 0.58 22.42
CA ASP A 227 -20.98 1.75 23.07
C ASP A 227 -19.76 1.38 23.92
N ASP A 228 -19.75 0.17 24.49
CA ASP A 228 -18.64 -0.41 25.26
C ASP A 228 -17.69 -1.25 24.39
N GLY A 229 -17.93 -1.29 23.07
CA GLY A 229 -17.16 -2.09 22.14
C GLY A 229 -15.68 -1.73 22.14
N LEU A 230 -14.83 -2.76 22.08
CA LEU A 230 -13.39 -2.58 21.93
C LEU A 230 -13.03 -2.48 20.45
N TRP A 231 -12.13 -1.55 20.14
CA TRP A 231 -11.71 -1.25 18.77
C TRP A 231 -10.27 -1.67 18.55
N LEU A 232 -10.03 -2.30 17.41
CA LEU A 232 -8.69 -2.57 16.88
C LEU A 232 -8.12 -1.30 16.26
N ARG A 233 -6.97 -0.87 16.68
CA ARG A 233 -6.14 0.14 16.01
C ARG A 233 -5.32 -0.53 14.93
N THR A 234 -5.51 -0.14 13.67
CA THR A 234 -4.83 -0.80 12.55
C THR A 234 -3.41 -0.29 12.31
N GLY A 235 -3.11 0.92 12.76
CA GLY A 235 -1.89 1.64 12.41
C GLY A 235 -1.86 2.10 10.94
N ASP A 236 -2.93 1.85 10.18
CA ASP A 236 -3.08 2.32 8.80
C ASP A 236 -3.91 3.60 8.78
N LEU A 237 -3.50 4.57 7.96
CA LEU A 237 -4.20 5.83 7.74
C LEU A 237 -5.14 5.71 6.55
N GLY A 238 -6.31 6.29 6.70
CA GLY A 238 -7.32 6.32 5.64
C GLY A 238 -8.28 7.48 5.74
N VAL A 239 -9.18 7.55 4.80
CA VAL A 239 -10.23 8.56 4.69
C VAL A 239 -11.45 7.97 3.99
N TYR A 240 -12.65 8.38 4.42
CA TYR A 240 -13.87 8.16 3.66
C TYR A 240 -14.16 9.34 2.74
N LEU A 241 -14.49 9.03 1.49
CA LEU A 241 -15.01 9.97 0.49
C LEU A 241 -16.11 9.26 -0.29
N ASP A 242 -17.27 9.89 -0.38
CA ASP A 242 -18.46 9.35 -1.09
C ASP A 242 -18.84 7.92 -0.65
N GLY A 243 -18.64 7.61 0.65
CA GLY A 243 -18.92 6.30 1.24
C GLY A 243 -17.93 5.20 0.94
N GLU A 244 -16.81 5.49 0.26
CA GLU A 244 -15.72 4.56 -0.04
C GLU A 244 -14.48 4.87 0.80
N LEU A 245 -13.74 3.82 1.17
CA LEU A 245 -12.52 3.90 1.94
C LEU A 245 -11.30 4.01 1.02
N TYR A 246 -10.47 4.99 1.29
CA TYR A 246 -9.17 5.19 0.63
C TYR A 246 -8.05 5.10 1.67
N LEU A 247 -7.05 4.26 1.40
CA LEU A 247 -5.86 4.19 2.22
C LEU A 247 -4.88 5.29 1.80
N THR A 248 -4.35 6.02 2.78
CA THR A 248 -3.37 7.08 2.53
C THR A 248 -1.96 6.69 2.98
N GLY A 249 -1.81 5.79 3.95
CA GLY A 249 -0.48 5.37 4.41
C GLY A 249 -0.49 4.56 5.69
N ARG A 250 0.64 4.55 6.38
CA ARG A 250 0.82 3.94 7.70
C ARG A 250 1.38 4.95 8.69
N ILE A 251 0.87 4.97 9.92
CA ILE A 251 1.34 5.88 10.96
C ILE A 251 2.85 5.76 11.17
N LYS A 252 3.36 4.53 11.33
CA LYS A 252 4.81 4.30 11.59
C LYS A 252 5.73 4.58 10.39
N ASP A 253 5.19 4.70 9.18
CA ASP A 253 5.96 5.01 7.98
C ASP A 253 5.85 6.50 7.60
N LEU A 254 4.91 7.23 8.22
CA LEU A 254 4.67 8.63 7.90
C LEU A 254 5.94 9.47 8.16
N ILE A 255 6.29 10.26 7.18
CA ILE A 255 7.40 11.22 7.24
C ILE A 255 6.84 12.54 7.70
N ILE A 256 7.27 13.03 8.87
CA ILE A 256 6.82 14.32 9.41
C ILE A 256 7.98 15.30 9.32
N VAL A 257 7.82 16.35 8.53
CA VAL A 257 8.80 17.44 8.37
C VAL A 257 8.07 18.77 8.57
N ASP A 258 8.59 19.61 9.46
CA ASP A 258 8.01 20.92 9.79
C ASP A 258 6.51 20.88 10.12
N GLY A 259 6.08 19.83 10.83
CA GLY A 259 4.68 19.60 11.23
C GLY A 259 3.74 19.18 10.10
N ARG A 260 4.26 18.85 8.92
CA ARG A 260 3.50 18.37 7.77
C ARG A 260 3.71 16.88 7.53
N ASN A 261 2.66 16.19 7.15
CA ASN A 261 2.67 14.78 6.82
C ASN A 261 3.08 14.56 5.37
N HIS A 262 4.11 13.75 5.15
CA HIS A 262 4.51 13.29 3.82
C HIS A 262 4.41 11.77 3.76
N TYR A 263 3.76 11.29 2.72
CA TYR A 263 3.53 9.86 2.53
C TYR A 263 4.70 9.25 1.76
N PRO A 264 5.44 8.29 2.34
CA PRO A 264 6.66 7.74 1.71
C PRO A 264 6.43 7.24 0.29
N GLN A 265 5.30 6.58 0.02
CA GLN A 265 4.99 6.05 -1.30
C GLN A 265 4.85 7.14 -2.39
N ASP A 266 4.42 8.35 -2.03
CA ASP A 266 4.34 9.47 -2.96
C ASP A 266 5.75 10.02 -3.29
N ILE A 267 6.62 10.10 -2.27
CA ILE A 267 8.04 10.46 -2.47
C ILE A 267 8.73 9.38 -3.32
N GLU A 268 8.53 8.09 -3.02
CA GLU A 268 9.10 6.95 -3.74
C GLU A 268 8.67 6.92 -5.22
N ALA A 269 7.41 7.27 -5.49
CA ALA A 269 6.91 7.43 -6.86
C ALA A 269 7.63 8.57 -7.58
N THR A 270 7.76 9.74 -6.94
CA THR A 270 8.49 10.89 -7.48
C THR A 270 9.95 10.54 -7.80
N VAL A 271 10.63 9.82 -6.91
CA VAL A 271 12.01 9.36 -7.11
C VAL A 271 12.09 8.39 -8.28
N SER A 272 11.15 7.45 -8.38
CA SER A 272 11.09 6.49 -9.49
C SER A 272 10.89 7.16 -10.85
N GLU A 273 10.17 8.28 -10.89
CA GLU A 273 9.92 9.06 -12.10
C GLU A 273 11.08 10.01 -12.46
N SER A 274 11.90 10.41 -11.48
CA SER A 274 12.92 11.45 -11.64
C SER A 274 14.11 11.02 -12.50
N SER A 275 14.42 9.72 -12.55
CA SER A 275 15.59 9.24 -13.30
C SER A 275 15.40 7.81 -13.80
N ARG A 276 15.76 7.57 -15.08
CA ARG A 276 15.77 6.22 -15.69
C ARG A 276 16.81 5.28 -15.06
N VAL A 277 17.72 5.82 -14.26
CA VAL A 277 18.72 5.04 -13.50
C VAL A 277 18.08 4.38 -12.30
N VAL A 278 16.98 4.91 -11.79
CA VAL A 278 16.24 4.35 -10.66
C VAL A 278 15.35 3.20 -11.15
N ARG A 279 15.44 2.08 -10.45
CA ARG A 279 14.56 0.95 -10.67
C ARG A 279 13.17 1.23 -10.07
N SER A 280 12.17 1.41 -10.92
CA SER A 280 10.81 1.72 -10.50
C SER A 280 10.27 0.65 -9.55
N GLY A 281 9.63 1.08 -8.44
CA GLY A 281 9.11 0.20 -7.38
C GLY A 281 10.18 -0.36 -6.42
N TYR A 282 11.44 0.09 -6.55
CA TYR A 282 12.54 -0.30 -5.68
C TYR A 282 13.23 0.95 -5.10
N VAL A 283 12.42 1.74 -4.42
CA VAL A 283 12.82 2.96 -3.70
C VAL A 283 12.25 2.86 -2.30
N ALA A 284 13.03 3.24 -1.29
CA ALA A 284 12.60 3.41 0.09
C ALA A 284 12.87 4.86 0.53
N ALA A 285 11.83 5.54 1.00
CA ALA A 285 11.91 6.85 1.63
C ALA A 285 11.56 6.72 3.12
N PHE A 286 12.40 7.27 3.98
CA PHE A 286 12.20 7.25 5.44
C PHE A 286 12.94 8.41 6.09
N THR A 287 12.69 8.63 7.37
CA THR A 287 13.42 9.63 8.15
C THR A 287 14.46 8.99 9.07
N VAL A 288 15.49 9.76 9.36
CA VAL A 288 16.47 9.47 10.41
C VAL A 288 16.70 10.73 11.24
N PRO A 289 17.07 10.61 12.53
CA PRO A 289 17.46 11.76 13.33
C PRO A 289 18.65 12.50 12.71
N ALA A 290 18.63 13.82 12.75
CA ALA A 290 19.67 14.65 12.16
C ALA A 290 21.06 14.42 12.78
N ASP A 291 21.09 14.06 14.07
CA ASP A 291 22.32 13.84 14.85
C ASP A 291 23.13 12.60 14.42
N VAL A 292 22.49 11.66 13.71
CA VAL A 292 23.20 10.46 13.20
C VAL A 292 23.84 10.69 11.83
N LEU A 293 23.54 11.80 11.14
CA LEU A 293 24.06 12.08 9.80
C LEU A 293 25.47 12.66 9.84
N PRO A 294 26.38 12.24 8.90
CA PRO A 294 27.79 12.66 8.89
C PRO A 294 28.00 14.17 8.67
N HIS A 295 27.06 14.83 7.99
CA HIS A 295 27.16 16.24 7.57
C HIS A 295 26.12 17.12 8.25
N ARG A 296 25.87 16.91 9.53
CA ARG A 296 24.95 17.74 10.30
C ARG A 296 25.48 19.16 10.47
N LEU A 297 24.58 20.14 10.37
CA LEU A 297 24.88 21.50 10.81
C LEU A 297 24.89 21.57 12.34
N ALA A 298 25.70 22.44 12.93
CA ALA A 298 25.65 22.72 14.37
C ALA A 298 24.22 23.21 14.71
N ASN A 299 23.59 22.59 15.72
CA ASN A 299 22.20 22.81 16.13
C ASN A 299 21.12 22.22 15.18
N ASP A 300 21.48 21.35 14.24
CA ASP A 300 20.50 20.64 13.43
C ASP A 300 19.79 19.58 14.30
N SER A 301 18.48 19.73 14.46
CA SER A 301 17.62 18.84 15.24
C SER A 301 16.43 18.38 14.42
N GLY A 302 15.81 17.26 14.82
CA GLY A 302 14.63 16.72 14.17
C GLY A 302 14.97 15.60 13.18
N GLU A 303 13.97 15.21 12.42
CA GLU A 303 14.04 14.12 11.46
C GLU A 303 14.47 14.63 10.07
N ARG A 304 15.26 13.85 9.36
CA ARG A 304 15.76 14.15 8.01
C ARG A 304 15.39 13.05 7.05
N VAL A 305 14.94 13.43 5.86
CA VAL A 305 14.53 12.48 4.82
C VAL A 305 15.76 11.88 4.15
N VAL A 306 15.76 10.55 4.09
CA VAL A 306 16.75 9.74 3.39
C VAL A 306 16.05 8.90 2.33
N ILE A 307 16.71 8.75 1.19
CA ILE A 307 16.23 7.95 0.06
C ILE A 307 17.25 6.87 -0.26
N VAL A 308 16.79 5.63 -0.33
CA VAL A 308 17.58 4.50 -0.84
C VAL A 308 16.88 3.98 -2.09
N ALA A 309 17.59 3.93 -3.23
CA ALA A 309 17.00 3.50 -4.50
C ALA A 309 17.89 2.46 -5.19
N GLU A 310 17.27 1.40 -5.72
CA GLU A 310 18.00 0.43 -6.53
C GLU A 310 18.27 0.97 -7.94
N ARG A 311 19.43 0.62 -8.45
CA ARG A 311 19.81 0.91 -9.82
C ARG A 311 19.06 0.00 -10.79
N ALA A 312 18.48 0.57 -11.84
CA ALA A 312 17.84 -0.17 -12.91
C ALA A 312 18.87 -0.99 -13.73
N ALA A 313 18.46 -2.19 -14.13
CA ALA A 313 19.28 -3.01 -15.01
C ALA A 313 19.46 -2.32 -16.38
N GLY A 314 20.68 -2.35 -16.92
CA GLY A 314 20.98 -1.71 -18.21
C GLY A 314 21.11 -0.18 -18.16
N ALA A 315 20.93 0.46 -17.00
CA ALA A 315 21.24 1.86 -16.84
C ALA A 315 22.75 2.06 -17.05
N GLY A 316 23.13 2.72 -18.15
CA GLY A 316 24.51 3.00 -18.52
C GLY A 316 25.32 3.69 -17.41
N ARG A 317 26.59 3.95 -17.62
CA ARG A 317 27.39 4.76 -16.69
C ARG A 317 26.83 6.18 -16.69
N VAL A 318 26.09 6.52 -15.65
CA VAL A 318 25.65 7.88 -15.36
C VAL A 318 26.40 8.34 -14.11
N GLU A 319 26.82 9.59 -14.11
CA GLU A 319 27.51 10.16 -12.95
C GLU A 319 26.59 10.14 -11.73
N HIS A 320 27.06 9.55 -10.64
CA HIS A 320 26.27 9.38 -9.41
C HIS A 320 25.72 10.73 -8.91
N ALA A 321 26.55 11.76 -8.92
CA ALA A 321 26.18 13.11 -8.48
C ALA A 321 25.01 13.69 -9.28
N ALA A 322 24.94 13.45 -10.59
CA ALA A 322 23.84 13.90 -11.41
C ALA A 322 22.50 13.24 -11.04
N VAL A 323 22.51 11.94 -10.81
CA VAL A 323 21.30 11.20 -10.38
C VAL A 323 20.82 11.67 -9.01
N VAL A 324 21.74 11.88 -8.06
CA VAL A 324 21.42 12.44 -6.75
C VAL A 324 20.82 13.83 -6.84
N ALA A 325 21.39 14.69 -7.70
CA ALA A 325 20.86 16.03 -7.94
C ALA A 325 19.44 16.01 -8.55
N ASP A 326 19.19 15.14 -9.53
CA ASP A 326 17.88 14.99 -10.16
C ASP A 326 16.82 14.55 -9.14
N ILE A 327 17.13 13.55 -8.32
CA ILE A 327 16.26 13.03 -7.27
C ILE A 327 15.95 14.14 -6.24
N THR A 328 16.98 14.78 -5.71
CA THR A 328 16.85 15.83 -4.69
C THR A 328 16.01 17.00 -5.22
N ALA A 329 16.27 17.44 -6.46
CA ALA A 329 15.51 18.51 -7.08
C ALA A 329 14.04 18.12 -7.34
N ALA A 330 13.77 16.87 -7.74
CA ALA A 330 12.41 16.40 -7.98
C ALA A 330 11.60 16.35 -6.68
N VAL A 331 12.19 15.80 -5.60
CA VAL A 331 11.54 15.74 -4.28
C VAL A 331 11.31 17.14 -3.71
N ALA A 332 12.31 18.01 -3.76
CA ALA A 332 12.18 19.39 -3.27
C ALA A 332 11.06 20.15 -3.99
N ARG A 333 10.98 20.03 -5.32
CA ARG A 333 9.94 20.71 -6.11
C ARG A 333 8.53 20.18 -5.84
N ARG A 334 8.38 18.84 -5.68
CA ARG A 334 7.05 18.22 -5.64
C ARG A 334 6.51 18.10 -4.23
N HIS A 335 7.39 17.97 -3.23
CA HIS A 335 7.01 17.72 -1.83
C HIS A 335 7.42 18.84 -0.88
N ALA A 336 8.17 19.85 -1.33
CA ALA A 336 8.75 20.91 -0.48
C ALA A 336 9.59 20.35 0.69
N VAL A 337 10.25 19.21 0.49
CA VAL A 337 11.07 18.51 1.49
C VAL A 337 12.52 18.48 1.04
N ALA A 338 13.42 18.81 1.96
CA ALA A 338 14.85 18.64 1.76
C ALA A 338 15.28 17.19 2.01
N VAL A 339 15.97 16.60 1.02
CA VAL A 339 16.56 15.26 1.15
C VAL A 339 17.96 15.40 1.70
N ALA A 340 18.26 14.74 2.81
CA ALA A 340 19.56 14.81 3.47
C ALA A 340 20.57 13.83 2.91
N ASP A 341 20.13 12.66 2.45
CA ASP A 341 21.01 11.67 1.79
C ASP A 341 20.25 10.88 0.74
N VAL A 342 20.92 10.55 -0.37
CA VAL A 342 20.41 9.69 -1.43
C VAL A 342 21.44 8.61 -1.72
N ARG A 343 21.07 7.35 -1.52
CA ARG A 343 21.91 6.18 -1.82
C ARG A 343 21.37 5.42 -3.01
N ILE A 344 22.17 5.30 -4.05
CA ILE A 344 21.87 4.42 -5.19
C ILE A 344 22.61 3.10 -4.96
N VAL A 345 21.85 2.05 -4.70
CA VAL A 345 22.36 0.73 -4.34
C VAL A 345 22.22 -0.27 -5.49
N ALA A 346 22.90 -1.41 -5.39
CA ALA A 346 22.80 -2.48 -6.38
C ALA A 346 21.37 -3.09 -6.38
N ALA A 347 20.98 -3.70 -7.49
CA ALA A 347 19.70 -4.42 -7.58
C ALA A 347 19.66 -5.58 -6.56
N GLY A 348 18.58 -5.66 -5.78
CA GLY A 348 18.39 -6.64 -4.71
C GLY A 348 18.91 -6.22 -3.33
N SER A 349 19.32 -4.96 -3.17
CA SER A 349 19.81 -4.42 -1.87
C SER A 349 18.70 -3.85 -1.00
N ILE A 350 17.54 -3.51 -1.56
CA ILE A 350 16.40 -3.00 -0.77
C ILE A 350 15.73 -4.14 -0.03
N ASP A 351 15.60 -3.98 1.28
CA ASP A 351 14.94 -4.95 2.15
C ASP A 351 13.47 -5.11 1.79
N ARG A 352 13.06 -6.37 1.65
CA ARG A 352 11.67 -6.75 1.39
C ARG A 352 11.22 -7.85 2.34
N THR A 353 9.94 -7.85 2.63
CA THR A 353 9.31 -8.95 3.38
C THR A 353 9.35 -10.25 2.57
N THR A 354 9.11 -11.38 3.23
CA THR A 354 9.00 -12.70 2.56
C THR A 354 7.90 -12.73 1.49
N SER A 355 6.93 -11.83 1.57
CA SER A 355 5.88 -11.65 0.55
C SER A 355 6.25 -10.65 -0.56
N GLY A 356 7.48 -10.11 -0.56
CA GLY A 356 7.99 -9.20 -1.59
C GLY A 356 7.66 -7.73 -1.39
N LYS A 357 7.00 -7.35 -0.29
CA LYS A 357 6.67 -5.95 0.02
C LYS A 357 7.89 -5.18 0.50
N LEU A 358 7.94 -3.88 0.21
CA LEU A 358 8.97 -2.98 0.73
C LEU A 358 8.94 -2.94 2.27
N ALA A 359 10.11 -3.20 2.89
CA ALA A 359 10.29 -3.20 4.33
C ALA A 359 11.04 -1.93 4.78
N ARG A 360 10.36 -0.76 4.77
CA ARG A 360 10.99 0.55 5.04
C ARG A 360 11.74 0.60 6.36
N GLN A 361 11.19 0.00 7.42
CA GLN A 361 11.87 -0.06 8.72
C GLN A 361 13.16 -0.88 8.69
N ALA A 362 13.20 -1.96 7.92
CA ALA A 362 14.42 -2.73 7.71
C ALA A 362 15.43 -1.93 6.87
N CYS A 363 15.00 -1.28 5.79
CA CYS A 363 15.86 -0.38 5.00
C CYS A 363 16.46 0.75 5.87
N ARG A 364 15.65 1.34 6.76
CA ARG A 364 16.11 2.35 7.73
C ARG A 364 17.15 1.76 8.69
N ALA A 365 16.89 0.58 9.23
CA ALA A 365 17.83 -0.09 10.13
C ALA A 365 19.16 -0.43 9.44
N SER A 366 19.10 -0.97 8.21
CA SER A 366 20.28 -1.25 7.39
C SER A 366 21.07 0.03 7.08
N TYR A 367 20.37 1.12 6.72
CA TYR A 367 21.01 2.42 6.49
C TYR A 367 21.75 2.93 7.73
N LEU A 368 21.10 2.89 8.91
CA LEU A 368 21.70 3.35 10.17
C LEU A 368 22.90 2.50 10.58
N ALA A 369 22.89 1.19 10.33
CA ALA A 369 23.99 0.28 10.64
C ALA A 369 25.24 0.54 9.76
N GLU A 370 25.07 1.11 8.57
CA GLU A 370 26.17 1.46 7.66
C GLU A 370 26.78 2.85 7.93
N LEU A 371 26.13 3.67 8.77
CA LEU A 371 26.70 4.97 9.14
C LEU A 371 27.96 4.76 10.02
N PRO A 372 29.02 5.56 9.80
CA PRO A 372 30.18 5.51 10.68
C PRO A 372 29.74 5.84 12.10
N SER A 373 30.17 5.01 13.07
CA SER A 373 29.93 5.28 14.49
C SER A 373 30.42 6.70 14.79
N THR A 374 29.53 7.59 15.19
CA THR A 374 29.93 8.88 15.74
C THR A 374 30.61 8.62 17.07
N SER A 375 31.93 8.27 17.01
CA SER A 375 32.77 8.29 18.20
C SER A 375 32.81 9.72 18.66
N GLY A 376 32.23 9.95 19.85
CA GLY A 376 32.10 11.24 20.52
C GLY A 376 33.44 11.91 20.80
#